data_f8cbcd64be6bb91f5985312647521f5a
#
_entry.id   f8cbcd64be6bb91f5985312647521f5a
#
_cell.length_a   1.000
_cell.length_b   1.000
_cell.length_c   1.000
_cell.angle_alpha   90.00
_cell.angle_beta   90.00
_cell.angle_gamma   90.00
#
_symmetry.space_group_name_H-M   'P 1'
#
loop_
_entity.id
_entity.type
_entity.pdbx_description
1 polymer ?
#
loop_
_entity_poly.entity_id
_entity_poly.type
_entity_poly.pdbx_seq_one_letter_code
_entity_poly.pdbx_strand_id
1 'polypeptide(L)'
;MTVRLLQLTDCHLFVSPEATIQGICTRERWLSVLAAIAPEQSRAQRLILTGDMTHDDLPQTYRVVRETLAGWWPQARFVPGNHDVREGIYEHLHDRIQRVAERVVFSEPVEGWQLIGLDSHLPGQVKGELGGEQLAWLADELSRTANRPTVLFVHHPPVDAPSAWMNAIGLTDRDALWTLLRSHAQVRLICAGHVHHESATLRQGVLVVTTPATGVQFTPESETLVVDDLPWGYRLVELHDDGTFQTRVVRLPLRTVCVPLAPA
;
A
#
# COMPACT_ATOMS: atom_id res chain seq x y z
N MET A 1 0.01 -20.29 -15.26
CA MET A 1 0.72 -18.97 -15.40
C MET A 1 0.95 -18.39 -14.00
N THR A 2 1.86 -17.44 -13.84
CA THR A 2 2.09 -16.77 -12.54
C THR A 2 1.83 -15.28 -12.73
N VAL A 3 0.91 -14.73 -11.94
CA VAL A 3 0.66 -13.29 -11.87
C VAL A 3 1.66 -12.69 -10.89
N ARG A 4 2.38 -11.67 -11.31
CA ARG A 4 3.34 -10.95 -10.47
C ARG A 4 2.84 -9.55 -10.18
N LEU A 5 2.76 -9.21 -8.89
CA LEU A 5 2.34 -7.90 -8.40
C LEU A 5 3.48 -7.28 -7.59
N LEU A 6 3.62 -5.97 -7.69
CA LEU A 6 4.49 -5.18 -6.83
C LEU A 6 3.60 -4.31 -5.94
N GLN A 7 3.85 -4.32 -4.64
CA GLN A 7 3.20 -3.40 -3.69
C GLN A 7 4.23 -2.42 -3.16
N LEU A 8 3.94 -1.14 -3.34
CA LEU A 8 4.62 -0.01 -2.73
C LEU A 8 3.68 0.67 -1.74
N THR A 9 4.22 1.31 -0.72
CA THR A 9 3.41 1.97 0.30
C THR A 9 4.18 3.09 0.98
N ASP A 10 3.46 4.05 1.56
CA ASP A 10 4.01 5.05 2.48
C ASP A 10 5.22 5.80 1.88
N CYS A 11 5.05 6.31 0.67
CA CYS A 11 6.10 7.06 0.01
C CYS A 11 6.22 8.51 0.50
N HIS A 12 5.14 9.07 1.08
CA HIS A 12 5.12 10.38 1.72
C HIS A 12 5.85 11.45 0.92
N LEU A 13 5.47 11.62 -0.33
CA LEU A 13 6.09 12.60 -1.20
C LEU A 13 5.64 14.02 -0.86
N PHE A 14 6.44 14.97 -1.28
CA PHE A 14 6.17 16.40 -1.20
C PHE A 14 6.25 17.02 -2.60
N VAL A 15 5.63 18.18 -2.77
CA VAL A 15 5.84 19.02 -3.96
C VAL A 15 7.32 19.40 -4.05
N SER A 16 7.93 19.85 -2.93
CA SER A 16 9.37 20.14 -2.87
C SER A 16 10.19 18.85 -2.91
N PRO A 17 11.12 18.71 -3.86
CA PRO A 17 11.94 17.52 -3.98
C PRO A 17 12.96 17.34 -2.85
N GLU A 18 13.34 18.41 -2.15
CA GLU A 18 14.31 18.42 -1.05
C GLU A 18 13.66 18.24 0.34
N ALA A 19 12.32 18.21 0.41
CA ALA A 19 11.62 18.06 1.67
C ALA A 19 11.95 16.72 2.34
N THR A 20 12.04 16.74 3.66
CA THR A 20 12.44 15.58 4.46
C THR A 20 11.47 15.28 5.58
N ILE A 21 11.37 14.01 5.96
CA ILE A 21 10.74 13.54 7.20
C ILE A 21 11.85 13.03 8.10
N GLN A 22 12.03 13.61 9.27
CA GLN A 22 13.10 13.25 10.22
C GLN A 22 14.51 13.24 9.56
N GLY A 23 14.76 14.19 8.66
CA GLY A 23 16.03 14.31 7.93
C GLY A 23 16.18 13.35 6.74
N ILE A 24 15.16 12.57 6.42
CA ILE A 24 15.16 11.61 5.32
C ILE A 24 14.45 12.20 4.11
N CYS A 25 15.13 12.35 2.96
CA CYS A 25 14.52 12.74 1.70
C CYS A 25 13.69 11.57 1.13
N THR A 26 12.38 11.63 1.26
CA THR A 26 11.46 10.57 0.79
C THR A 26 11.44 10.47 -0.73
N ARG A 27 11.65 11.58 -1.45
CA ARG A 27 11.74 11.61 -2.91
C ARG A 27 12.93 10.79 -3.44
N GLU A 28 14.10 10.89 -2.81
CA GLU A 28 15.26 10.09 -3.20
C GLU A 28 15.04 8.60 -2.99
N ARG A 29 14.46 8.23 -1.85
CA ARG A 29 14.11 6.83 -1.56
C ARG A 29 13.08 6.28 -2.56
N TRP A 30 12.03 7.04 -2.82
CA TRP A 30 11.03 6.71 -3.83
C TRP A 30 11.65 6.43 -5.20
N LEU A 31 12.47 7.35 -5.72
CA LEU A 31 13.13 7.19 -7.01
C LEU A 31 14.07 5.98 -7.03
N SER A 32 14.74 5.67 -5.91
CA SER A 32 15.59 4.48 -5.80
C SER A 32 14.77 3.18 -5.87
N VAL A 33 13.57 3.15 -5.28
CA VAL A 33 12.65 2.01 -5.39
C VAL A 33 12.18 1.86 -6.84
N LEU A 34 11.76 2.95 -7.50
CA LEU A 34 11.35 2.91 -8.89
C LEU A 34 12.47 2.39 -9.81
N ALA A 35 13.71 2.80 -9.57
CA ALA A 35 14.86 2.28 -10.30
C ALA A 35 15.09 0.78 -10.04
N ALA A 36 14.91 0.31 -8.80
CA ALA A 36 15.07 -1.09 -8.44
C ALA A 36 14.00 -2.00 -9.05
N ILE A 37 12.75 -1.51 -9.17
CA ILE A 37 11.65 -2.28 -9.77
C ILE A 37 11.58 -2.16 -11.31
N ALA A 38 12.33 -1.27 -11.93
CA ALA A 38 12.29 -1.08 -13.39
C ALA A 38 12.49 -2.38 -14.19
N PRO A 39 13.37 -3.33 -13.81
CA PRO A 39 13.51 -4.61 -14.49
C PRO A 39 12.28 -5.51 -14.41
N GLU A 40 11.40 -5.29 -13.44
CA GLU A 40 10.16 -6.07 -13.26
C GLU A 40 9.01 -5.56 -14.14
N GLN A 41 9.12 -4.39 -14.76
CA GLN A 41 8.02 -3.72 -15.48
C GLN A 41 7.40 -4.59 -16.58
N SER A 42 8.20 -5.35 -17.31
CA SER A 42 7.71 -6.25 -18.37
C SER A 42 7.10 -7.56 -17.85
N ARG A 43 7.30 -7.87 -16.57
CA ARG A 43 6.89 -9.12 -15.92
C ARG A 43 5.73 -8.94 -14.96
N ALA A 44 5.62 -7.76 -14.34
CA ALA A 44 4.58 -7.46 -13.37
C ALA A 44 3.28 -7.05 -14.06
N GLN A 45 2.18 -7.69 -13.69
CA GLN A 45 0.85 -7.35 -14.19
C GLN A 45 0.31 -6.09 -13.53
N ARG A 46 0.64 -5.85 -12.25
CA ARG A 46 0.20 -4.65 -11.52
C ARG A 46 1.28 -4.11 -10.59
N LEU A 47 1.23 -2.80 -10.41
CA LEU A 47 1.90 -2.03 -9.37
C LEU A 47 0.82 -1.41 -8.48
N ILE A 48 0.78 -1.78 -7.21
CA ILE A 48 -0.24 -1.32 -6.28
C ILE A 48 0.40 -0.39 -5.25
N LEU A 49 -0.13 0.84 -5.14
CA LEU A 49 0.23 1.76 -4.07
C LEU A 49 -0.84 1.71 -2.98
N THR A 50 -0.44 1.30 -1.79
CA THR A 50 -1.33 1.10 -0.65
C THR A 50 -1.31 2.27 0.33
N GLY A 51 -1.41 3.49 -0.20
CA GLY A 51 -1.66 4.71 0.57
C GLY A 51 -0.43 5.48 1.01
N ASP A 52 -0.71 6.62 1.63
CA ASP A 52 0.27 7.62 2.07
C ASP A 52 1.24 8.02 0.95
N MET A 53 0.64 8.36 -0.19
CA MET A 53 1.37 8.82 -1.37
C MET A 53 1.95 10.22 -1.16
N THR A 54 1.23 11.07 -0.44
CA THR A 54 1.62 12.45 -0.13
C THR A 54 1.85 12.64 1.37
N HIS A 55 2.57 13.68 1.74
CA HIS A 55 2.77 14.08 3.14
C HIS A 55 2.34 15.53 3.41
N ASP A 56 2.26 16.33 2.36
CA ASP A 56 1.96 17.77 2.44
C ASP A 56 0.49 18.08 2.12
N ASP A 57 -0.35 17.07 1.93
CA ASP A 57 -1.78 17.16 1.62
C ASP A 57 -2.10 18.05 0.38
N LEU A 58 -1.08 18.28 -0.49
CA LEU A 58 -1.22 19.14 -1.65
C LEU A 58 -1.62 18.34 -2.90
N PRO A 59 -2.66 18.77 -3.65
CA PRO A 59 -3.04 18.10 -4.90
C PRO A 59 -1.89 18.01 -5.92
N GLN A 60 -0.99 18.99 -5.93
CA GLN A 60 0.17 19.02 -6.83
C GLN A 60 1.13 17.85 -6.59
N THR A 61 1.17 17.27 -5.39
CA THR A 61 2.02 16.11 -5.08
C THR A 61 1.54 14.86 -5.81
N TYR A 62 0.24 14.70 -6.06
CA TYR A 62 -0.28 13.60 -6.89
C TYR A 62 0.16 13.69 -8.35
N ARG A 63 0.40 14.90 -8.87
CA ARG A 63 1.04 15.06 -10.18
C ARG A 63 2.46 14.50 -10.17
N VAL A 64 3.21 14.73 -9.09
CA VAL A 64 4.54 14.12 -8.92
C VAL A 64 4.47 12.60 -8.89
N VAL A 65 3.49 12.02 -8.17
CA VAL A 65 3.24 10.57 -8.18
C VAL A 65 3.00 10.09 -9.61
N ARG A 66 2.11 10.75 -10.36
CA ARG A 66 1.78 10.40 -11.74
C ARG A 66 2.98 10.48 -12.67
N GLU A 67 3.73 11.57 -12.61
CA GLU A 67 4.91 11.81 -13.46
C GLU A 67 6.01 10.79 -13.19
N THR A 68 6.30 10.50 -11.93
CA THR A 68 7.34 9.52 -11.57
C THR A 68 6.96 8.08 -11.91
N LEU A 69 5.66 7.79 -11.98
CA LEU A 69 5.11 6.49 -12.37
C LEU A 69 4.80 6.38 -13.88
N ALA A 70 5.20 7.33 -14.71
CA ALA A 70 4.80 7.36 -16.13
C ALA A 70 5.00 6.00 -16.85
N GLY A 71 6.14 5.34 -16.63
CA GLY A 71 6.43 4.01 -17.18
C GLY A 71 5.53 2.89 -16.62
N TRP A 72 5.09 3.02 -15.36
CA TRP A 72 4.24 2.05 -14.67
C TRP A 72 2.75 2.37 -14.78
N TRP A 73 2.39 3.50 -15.37
CA TRP A 73 1.04 4.04 -15.33
C TRP A 73 -0.06 3.06 -15.76
N PRO A 74 0.10 2.29 -16.85
CA PRO A 74 -0.93 1.33 -17.26
C PRO A 74 -1.22 0.25 -16.23
N GLN A 75 -0.21 -0.13 -15.44
CA GLN A 75 -0.26 -1.20 -14.43
C GLN A 75 -0.61 -0.69 -13.03
N ALA A 76 -0.51 0.64 -12.78
CA ALA A 76 -0.68 1.24 -11.47
C ALA A 76 -2.14 1.19 -10.98
N ARG A 77 -2.32 0.90 -9.68
CA ARG A 77 -3.58 1.04 -8.94
C ARG A 77 -3.29 1.66 -7.58
N PHE A 78 -4.28 2.35 -7.04
CA PHE A 78 -4.11 3.17 -5.86
C PHE A 78 -5.25 2.96 -4.87
N VAL A 79 -4.92 2.93 -3.60
CA VAL A 79 -5.85 3.15 -2.48
C VAL A 79 -5.26 4.23 -1.58
N PRO A 80 -6.06 5.11 -0.96
CA PRO A 80 -5.55 6.18 -0.12
C PRO A 80 -5.14 5.68 1.26
N GLY A 81 -4.16 6.37 1.86
CA GLY A 81 -3.84 6.31 3.28
C GLY A 81 -4.35 7.55 4.03
N ASN A 82 -3.94 7.70 5.29
CA ASN A 82 -4.42 8.80 6.13
C ASN A 82 -3.80 10.16 5.78
N HIS A 83 -2.64 10.19 5.12
CA HIS A 83 -2.01 11.40 4.60
C HIS A 83 -2.48 11.77 3.19
N ASP A 84 -3.36 10.99 2.60
CA ASP A 84 -3.86 11.27 1.26
C ASP A 84 -5.11 12.16 1.28
N VAL A 85 -5.35 12.89 0.19
CA VAL A 85 -6.52 13.72 -0.01
C VAL A 85 -7.27 13.22 -1.25
N ARG A 86 -8.52 12.77 -1.09
CA ARG A 86 -9.31 12.15 -2.17
C ARG A 86 -9.49 13.08 -3.37
N GLU A 87 -9.64 14.38 -3.14
CA GLU A 87 -9.77 15.39 -4.20
C GLU A 87 -8.55 15.38 -5.12
N GLY A 88 -7.35 15.30 -4.58
CA GLY A 88 -6.11 15.20 -5.36
C GLY A 88 -6.01 13.88 -6.13
N ILE A 89 -6.46 12.77 -5.52
CA ILE A 89 -6.55 11.46 -6.20
C ILE A 89 -7.57 11.54 -7.34
N TYR A 90 -8.75 12.11 -7.14
CA TYR A 90 -9.76 12.28 -8.18
C TYR A 90 -9.29 13.18 -9.32
N GLU A 91 -8.51 14.20 -9.01
CA GLU A 91 -8.00 15.12 -10.03
C GLU A 91 -6.89 14.49 -10.88
N HIS A 92 -5.95 13.81 -10.25
CA HIS A 92 -4.71 13.38 -10.91
C HIS A 92 -4.62 11.89 -11.23
N LEU A 93 -5.36 11.01 -10.51
CA LEU A 93 -5.24 9.55 -10.62
C LEU A 93 -6.55 8.87 -11.07
N HIS A 94 -7.57 9.63 -11.49
CA HIS A 94 -8.94 9.16 -11.78
C HIS A 94 -9.01 8.00 -12.77
N ASP A 95 -8.09 7.90 -13.70
CA ASP A 95 -8.05 6.86 -14.73
C ASP A 95 -7.46 5.52 -14.22
N ARG A 96 -7.05 5.44 -12.95
CA ARG A 96 -6.46 4.27 -12.31
C ARG A 96 -7.18 3.82 -11.04
N ILE A 97 -8.32 4.40 -10.77
CA ILE A 97 -9.18 4.09 -9.62
C ILE A 97 -10.63 3.91 -10.07
N GLN A 98 -11.45 3.43 -9.15
CA GLN A 98 -12.91 3.48 -9.22
C GLN A 98 -13.41 4.29 -8.03
N ARG A 99 -14.64 4.78 -8.12
CA ARG A 99 -15.30 5.51 -7.05
C ARG A 99 -16.57 4.77 -6.62
N VAL A 100 -16.68 4.48 -5.35
CA VAL A 100 -17.88 3.93 -4.72
C VAL A 100 -18.29 4.86 -3.60
N ALA A 101 -19.45 5.50 -3.72
CA ALA A 101 -19.78 6.67 -2.91
C ALA A 101 -18.61 7.68 -2.94
N GLU A 102 -18.07 8.06 -1.77
CA GLU A 102 -16.92 8.96 -1.69
C GLU A 102 -15.59 8.20 -1.46
N ARG A 103 -15.56 6.89 -1.74
CA ARG A 103 -14.39 6.05 -1.53
C ARG A 103 -13.61 5.80 -2.82
N VAL A 104 -12.30 5.81 -2.72
CA VAL A 104 -11.36 5.46 -3.79
C VAL A 104 -11.08 3.96 -3.73
N VAL A 105 -11.62 3.22 -4.68
CA VAL A 105 -11.49 1.76 -4.70
C VAL A 105 -11.01 1.28 -6.07
N PHE A 106 -10.71 0.02 -6.19
CA PHE A 106 -10.65 -0.69 -7.46
C PHE A 106 -11.08 -2.14 -7.29
N SER A 107 -11.65 -2.73 -8.34
CA SER A 107 -11.93 -4.16 -8.42
C SER A 107 -11.72 -4.62 -9.84
N GLU A 108 -10.78 -5.53 -10.04
CA GLU A 108 -10.45 -6.03 -11.36
C GLU A 108 -9.96 -7.49 -11.36
N PRO A 109 -10.29 -8.26 -12.39
CA PRO A 109 -9.69 -9.55 -12.61
C PRO A 109 -8.29 -9.40 -13.19
N VAL A 110 -7.36 -10.22 -12.72
CA VAL A 110 -6.03 -10.35 -13.30
C VAL A 110 -5.74 -11.84 -13.42
N GLU A 111 -5.74 -12.35 -14.66
CA GLU A 111 -5.70 -13.79 -14.95
C GLU A 111 -6.80 -14.52 -14.16
N GLY A 112 -6.50 -15.53 -13.38
CA GLY A 112 -7.49 -16.27 -12.57
C GLY A 112 -7.85 -15.62 -11.21
N TRP A 113 -7.20 -14.52 -10.83
CA TRP A 113 -7.37 -13.87 -9.54
C TRP A 113 -8.28 -12.65 -9.60
N GLN A 114 -8.84 -12.27 -8.46
CA GLN A 114 -9.50 -10.99 -8.25
C GLN A 114 -8.64 -10.10 -7.36
N LEU A 115 -8.42 -8.85 -7.77
CA LEU A 115 -7.72 -7.84 -7.00
C LEU A 115 -8.73 -6.76 -6.59
N ILE A 116 -8.81 -6.44 -5.29
CA ILE A 116 -9.72 -5.43 -4.76
C ILE A 116 -8.94 -4.47 -3.87
N GLY A 117 -9.03 -3.18 -4.15
CA GLY A 117 -8.50 -2.11 -3.31
C GLY A 117 -9.59 -1.44 -2.51
N LEU A 118 -9.32 -1.22 -1.21
CA LEU A 118 -10.25 -0.64 -0.24
C LEU A 118 -9.69 0.67 0.29
N ASP A 119 -10.53 1.68 0.34
CA ASP A 119 -10.25 2.98 0.91
C ASP A 119 -10.54 2.99 2.42
N SER A 120 -9.50 3.03 3.23
CA SER A 120 -9.63 3.16 4.68
C SER A 120 -9.37 4.58 5.20
N HIS A 121 -9.23 5.57 4.31
CA HIS A 121 -9.03 6.96 4.70
C HIS A 121 -10.26 7.52 5.41
N LEU A 122 -10.06 8.12 6.57
CA LEU A 122 -11.07 8.86 7.33
C LEU A 122 -10.64 10.34 7.40
N PRO A 123 -11.36 11.27 6.72
CA PRO A 123 -10.93 12.65 6.63
C PRO A 123 -10.62 13.29 7.99
N GLY A 124 -9.45 13.93 8.11
CA GLY A 124 -9.01 14.60 9.33
C GLY A 124 -8.61 13.66 10.48
N GLN A 125 -8.45 12.37 10.22
CA GLN A 125 -8.05 11.37 11.22
C GLN A 125 -6.85 10.58 10.72
N VAL A 126 -5.98 10.17 11.65
CA VAL A 126 -4.87 9.23 11.35
C VAL A 126 -5.36 7.78 11.35
N LYS A 127 -6.40 7.46 12.13
CA LYS A 127 -7.04 6.14 12.15
C LYS A 127 -7.87 5.90 10.89
N GLY A 128 -8.03 4.63 10.52
CA GLY A 128 -8.79 4.24 9.36
C GLY A 128 -10.21 3.75 9.65
N GLU A 129 -11.07 3.80 8.62
CA GLU A 129 -12.42 3.23 8.60
C GLU A 129 -12.82 2.86 7.18
N LEU A 130 -13.40 1.68 6.98
CA LEU A 130 -13.95 1.27 5.68
C LEU A 130 -15.36 1.82 5.45
N GLY A 131 -16.17 1.85 6.50
CA GLY A 131 -17.56 2.30 6.46
C GLY A 131 -18.54 1.28 5.88
N GLY A 132 -19.81 1.40 6.28
CA GLY A 132 -20.84 0.41 5.93
C GLY A 132 -21.13 0.29 4.44
N GLU A 133 -21.11 1.41 3.71
CA GLU A 133 -21.38 1.40 2.25
C GLU A 133 -20.30 0.67 1.47
N GLN A 134 -19.03 0.89 1.82
CA GLN A 134 -17.92 0.18 1.17
C GLN A 134 -17.88 -1.30 1.56
N LEU A 135 -18.21 -1.64 2.81
CA LEU A 135 -18.33 -3.03 3.23
C LEU A 135 -19.47 -3.76 2.50
N ALA A 136 -20.60 -3.10 2.26
CA ALA A 136 -21.70 -3.66 1.46
C ALA A 136 -21.27 -3.87 -0.01
N TRP A 137 -20.60 -2.88 -0.60
CA TRP A 137 -20.01 -3.02 -1.94
C TRP A 137 -19.00 -4.16 -2.02
N LEU A 138 -18.12 -4.32 -1.00
CA LEU A 138 -17.17 -5.42 -0.94
C LEU A 138 -17.86 -6.78 -0.89
N ALA A 139 -18.95 -6.91 -0.12
CA ALA A 139 -19.74 -8.13 -0.04
C ALA A 139 -20.32 -8.52 -1.42
N ASP A 140 -20.86 -7.54 -2.15
CA ASP A 140 -21.39 -7.74 -3.49
C ASP A 140 -20.28 -8.13 -4.49
N GLU A 141 -19.12 -7.46 -4.43
CA GLU A 141 -17.95 -7.80 -5.27
C GLU A 141 -17.48 -9.23 -5.01
N LEU A 142 -17.31 -9.61 -3.74
CA LEU A 142 -16.87 -10.94 -3.37
C LEU A 142 -17.90 -12.01 -3.77
N SER A 143 -19.19 -11.71 -3.67
CA SER A 143 -20.26 -12.63 -4.12
C SER A 143 -20.23 -12.84 -5.63
N ARG A 144 -20.02 -11.76 -6.41
CA ARG A 144 -19.92 -11.85 -7.89
C ARG A 144 -18.66 -12.57 -8.37
N THR A 145 -17.62 -12.59 -7.56
CA THR A 145 -16.31 -13.19 -7.89
C THR A 145 -15.98 -14.41 -7.00
N ALA A 146 -17.00 -15.09 -6.46
CA ALA A 146 -16.85 -16.18 -5.49
C ALA A 146 -16.00 -17.36 -5.95
N ASN A 147 -15.84 -17.54 -7.25
CA ASN A 147 -15.04 -18.60 -7.88
C ASN A 147 -13.57 -18.20 -8.13
N ARG A 148 -13.16 -17.00 -7.71
CA ARG A 148 -11.78 -16.50 -7.93
C ARG A 148 -11.07 -16.29 -6.60
N PRO A 149 -9.86 -16.82 -6.41
CA PRO A 149 -9.04 -16.42 -5.29
C PRO A 149 -8.79 -14.91 -5.34
N THR A 150 -8.86 -14.26 -4.18
CA THR A 150 -8.92 -12.80 -4.08
C THR A 150 -7.79 -12.26 -3.20
N VAL A 151 -7.17 -11.17 -3.64
CA VAL A 151 -6.26 -10.35 -2.84
C VAL A 151 -6.93 -9.01 -2.55
N LEU A 152 -6.94 -8.61 -1.26
CA LEU A 152 -7.37 -7.28 -0.84
C LEU A 152 -6.16 -6.38 -0.61
N PHE A 153 -6.29 -5.12 -0.96
CA PHE A 153 -5.30 -4.06 -0.70
C PHE A 153 -5.97 -2.96 0.10
N VAL A 154 -5.37 -2.56 1.19
CA VAL A 154 -5.89 -1.53 2.09
C VAL A 154 -4.72 -0.83 2.76
N HIS A 155 -4.85 0.45 3.14
CA HIS A 155 -3.77 1.12 3.84
C HIS A 155 -3.63 0.65 5.29
N HIS A 156 -4.67 0.79 6.10
CA HIS A 156 -4.64 0.39 7.51
C HIS A 156 -4.83 -1.12 7.64
N PRO A 157 -3.87 -1.85 8.25
CA PRO A 157 -3.98 -3.31 8.41
C PRO A 157 -5.16 -3.69 9.31
N PRO A 158 -5.95 -4.73 8.94
CA PRO A 158 -7.09 -5.19 9.75
C PRO A 158 -6.69 -6.15 10.88
N VAL A 159 -5.45 -6.05 11.35
CA VAL A 159 -4.87 -6.81 12.47
C VAL A 159 -4.08 -5.87 13.37
N ASP A 160 -3.81 -6.32 14.60
CA ASP A 160 -2.98 -5.55 15.51
C ASP A 160 -1.52 -5.50 15.05
N ALA A 161 -0.93 -4.32 15.19
CA ALA A 161 0.52 -4.13 15.12
C ALA A 161 1.17 -4.46 16.48
N PRO A 162 2.47 -4.73 16.52
CA PRO A 162 3.18 -5.01 17.76
C PRO A 162 3.14 -3.86 18.79
N SER A 163 3.00 -2.62 18.35
CA SER A 163 3.00 -1.44 19.22
C SER A 163 1.58 -0.94 19.55
N ALA A 164 1.35 -0.59 20.82
CA ALA A 164 0.04 -0.11 21.30
C ALA A 164 -0.36 1.23 20.65
N TRP A 165 0.58 2.16 20.45
CA TRP A 165 0.30 3.45 19.83
C TRP A 165 -0.15 3.30 18.37
N MET A 166 0.43 2.35 17.62
CA MET A 166 0.03 2.07 16.25
C MET A 166 -1.38 1.46 16.20
N ASN A 167 -1.74 0.62 17.17
CA ASN A 167 -3.10 0.06 17.27
C ASN A 167 -4.15 1.14 17.58
N ALA A 168 -3.79 2.20 18.30
CA ALA A 168 -4.69 3.32 18.59
C ALA A 168 -5.06 4.13 17.32
N ILE A 169 -4.24 4.07 16.29
CA ILE A 169 -4.45 4.71 14.98
C ILE A 169 -4.72 3.71 13.85
N GLY A 170 -5.04 2.46 14.16
CA GLY A 170 -5.34 1.40 13.20
C GLY A 170 -6.75 1.48 12.60
N LEU A 171 -7.18 0.41 11.95
CA LEU A 171 -8.51 0.29 11.34
C LEU A 171 -9.58 0.10 12.41
N THR A 172 -10.53 1.03 12.52
CA THR A 172 -11.51 1.07 13.61
C THR A 172 -12.63 0.05 13.46
N ASP A 173 -13.06 -0.23 12.24
CA ASP A 173 -14.15 -1.15 11.92
C ASP A 173 -13.67 -2.51 11.38
N ARG A 174 -12.43 -2.89 11.72
CA ARG A 174 -11.82 -4.16 11.29
C ARG A 174 -12.65 -5.39 11.65
N ASP A 175 -13.39 -5.39 12.75
CA ASP A 175 -14.23 -6.53 13.14
C ASP A 175 -15.43 -6.71 12.21
N ALA A 176 -15.97 -5.63 11.64
CA ALA A 176 -16.99 -5.69 10.60
C ALA A 176 -16.42 -6.32 9.32
N LEU A 177 -15.22 -5.95 8.90
CA LEU A 177 -14.52 -6.59 7.79
C LEU A 177 -14.33 -8.10 8.05
N TRP A 178 -13.82 -8.48 9.21
CA TRP A 178 -13.60 -9.90 9.55
C TRP A 178 -14.89 -10.69 9.63
N THR A 179 -16.00 -10.07 10.06
CA THR A 179 -17.31 -10.68 10.07
C THR A 179 -17.80 -10.96 8.65
N LEU A 180 -17.62 -10.00 7.73
CA LEU A 180 -17.94 -10.18 6.32
C LEU A 180 -17.09 -11.31 5.70
N LEU A 181 -15.77 -11.31 5.93
CA LEU A 181 -14.85 -12.28 5.33
C LEU A 181 -15.08 -13.74 5.75
N ARG A 182 -15.78 -13.99 6.87
CA ARG A 182 -16.15 -15.37 7.27
C ARG A 182 -16.92 -16.15 6.20
N SER A 183 -17.70 -15.45 5.38
CA SER A 183 -18.49 -16.05 4.30
C SER A 183 -17.79 -16.05 2.94
N HIS A 184 -16.52 -15.58 2.88
CA HIS A 184 -15.79 -15.36 1.64
C HIS A 184 -14.40 -16.00 1.67
N ALA A 185 -14.36 -17.35 1.72
CA ALA A 185 -13.13 -18.15 1.81
C ALA A 185 -12.19 -17.98 0.60
N GLN A 186 -12.65 -17.38 -0.51
CA GLN A 186 -11.83 -17.03 -1.66
C GLN A 186 -10.84 -15.90 -1.37
N VAL A 187 -11.03 -15.10 -0.32
CA VAL A 187 -10.03 -14.11 0.10
C VAL A 187 -8.85 -14.83 0.75
N ARG A 188 -7.67 -14.71 0.15
CA ARG A 188 -6.47 -15.47 0.53
C ARG A 188 -5.40 -14.59 1.16
N LEU A 189 -5.30 -13.34 0.74
CA LEU A 189 -4.24 -12.41 1.11
C LEU A 189 -4.81 -11.00 1.28
N ILE A 190 -4.34 -10.29 2.31
CA ILE A 190 -4.54 -8.85 2.49
C ILE A 190 -3.16 -8.20 2.56
N CYS A 191 -2.90 -7.23 1.68
CA CYS A 191 -1.68 -6.45 1.66
C CYS A 191 -1.96 -5.05 2.20
N ALA A 192 -1.21 -4.61 3.23
CA ALA A 192 -1.42 -3.32 3.88
C ALA A 192 -0.11 -2.51 4.01
N GLY A 193 -0.26 -1.22 4.31
CA GLY A 193 0.79 -0.25 4.62
C GLY A 193 0.70 0.26 6.05
N HIS A 194 0.82 1.59 6.24
CA HIS A 194 0.59 2.37 7.46
C HIS A 194 1.62 2.16 8.58
N VAL A 195 2.01 0.93 8.85
CA VAL A 195 2.89 0.58 9.98
C VAL A 195 4.38 0.79 9.68
N HIS A 196 4.74 1.06 8.44
CA HIS A 196 6.10 1.29 7.95
C HIS A 196 7.11 0.18 8.26
N HIS A 197 6.64 -1.02 8.57
CA HIS A 197 7.47 -2.21 8.76
C HIS A 197 6.81 -3.47 8.19
N GLU A 198 7.61 -4.51 8.04
CA GLU A 198 7.15 -5.81 7.58
C GLU A 198 6.54 -6.61 8.72
N SER A 199 5.36 -7.15 8.51
CA SER A 199 4.74 -8.15 9.37
C SER A 199 3.94 -9.17 8.57
N ALA A 200 3.58 -10.29 9.20
CA ALA A 200 2.71 -11.30 8.64
C ALA A 200 1.87 -11.94 9.75
N THR A 201 0.56 -11.93 9.59
CA THR A 201 -0.40 -12.48 10.57
C THR A 201 -1.44 -13.33 9.84
N LEU A 202 -1.64 -14.56 10.27
CA LEU A 202 -2.72 -15.41 9.76
C LEU A 202 -3.97 -15.24 10.65
N ARG A 203 -5.08 -14.81 10.05
CA ARG A 203 -6.37 -14.68 10.74
C ARG A 203 -7.49 -15.27 9.87
N GLN A 204 -8.27 -16.18 10.41
CA GLN A 204 -9.41 -16.84 9.74
C GLN A 204 -9.05 -17.47 8.36
N GLY A 205 -7.83 -17.97 8.20
CA GLY A 205 -7.34 -18.56 6.94
C GLY A 205 -6.85 -17.54 5.91
N VAL A 206 -6.92 -16.24 6.21
CA VAL A 206 -6.39 -15.16 5.38
C VAL A 206 -5.03 -14.71 5.92
N LEU A 207 -4.02 -14.66 5.07
CA LEU A 207 -2.73 -14.06 5.42
C LEU A 207 -2.83 -12.53 5.27
N VAL A 208 -2.56 -11.80 6.34
CA VAL A 208 -2.42 -10.34 6.33
C VAL A 208 -0.93 -10.00 6.38
N VAL A 209 -0.45 -9.23 5.44
CA VAL A 209 0.93 -8.78 5.38
C VAL A 209 1.01 -7.26 5.35
N THR A 210 1.96 -6.69 6.11
CA THR A 210 2.32 -5.29 5.99
C THR A 210 3.64 -5.16 5.25
N THR A 211 3.80 -4.06 4.53
CA THR A 211 4.97 -3.80 3.70
C THR A 211 5.77 -2.64 4.27
N PRO A 212 7.11 -2.71 4.28
CA PRO A 212 7.92 -1.58 4.69
C PRO A 212 7.66 -0.37 3.79
N ALA A 213 7.69 0.82 4.37
CA ALA A 213 7.54 2.06 3.63
C ALA A 213 8.64 2.20 2.54
N THR A 214 8.30 2.84 1.43
CA THR A 214 9.32 3.31 0.49
C THR A 214 10.04 4.57 1.02
N GLY A 215 9.44 5.23 2.00
CA GLY A 215 9.97 6.39 2.72
C GLY A 215 10.66 6.01 4.03
N VAL A 216 10.10 6.44 5.15
CA VAL A 216 10.65 6.28 6.51
C VAL A 216 10.20 4.95 7.11
N GLN A 217 11.10 4.25 7.80
CA GLN A 217 10.77 3.01 8.52
C GLN A 217 10.46 3.32 9.99
N PHE A 218 9.57 2.55 10.61
CA PHE A 218 9.29 2.65 12.05
C PHE A 218 9.72 1.37 12.77
N THR A 219 10.26 1.57 13.97
CA THR A 219 10.64 0.46 14.85
C THR A 219 9.38 -0.24 15.38
N PRO A 220 9.19 -1.54 15.09
CA PRO A 220 8.13 -2.33 15.73
C PRO A 220 8.32 -2.38 17.25
N GLU A 221 7.25 -2.62 18.00
CA GLU A 221 7.28 -2.82 19.47
C GLU A 221 7.70 -1.58 20.29
N SER A 222 7.93 -0.43 19.67
CA SER A 222 8.21 0.82 20.39
C SER A 222 6.95 1.39 21.06
N GLU A 223 7.09 2.08 22.20
CA GLU A 223 5.99 2.70 22.91
C GLU A 223 5.50 3.98 22.22
N THR A 224 6.34 4.63 21.44
CA THR A 224 6.07 5.83 20.64
C THR A 224 6.65 5.69 19.25
N LEU A 225 6.39 6.66 18.37
CA LEU A 225 7.00 6.70 17.05
C LEU A 225 8.52 6.82 17.17
N VAL A 226 9.23 5.80 16.68
CA VAL A 226 10.70 5.76 16.58
C VAL A 226 11.06 5.39 15.15
N VAL A 227 11.89 6.21 14.51
CA VAL A 227 12.41 5.92 13.16
C VAL A 227 13.43 4.80 13.24
N ASP A 228 13.29 3.82 12.34
CA ASP A 228 14.20 2.69 12.21
C ASP A 228 15.23 2.95 11.10
N ASP A 229 16.45 2.48 11.31
CA ASP A 229 17.55 2.54 10.33
C ASP A 229 17.49 1.42 9.27
N LEU A 230 16.48 0.53 9.34
CA LEU A 230 16.30 -0.53 8.35
C LEU A 230 16.12 0.05 6.94
N PRO A 231 16.65 -0.63 5.91
CA PRO A 231 16.45 -0.20 4.53
C PRO A 231 14.97 -0.21 4.15
N TRP A 232 14.58 0.79 3.37
CA TRP A 232 13.27 0.86 2.72
C TRP A 232 13.13 -0.20 1.64
N GLY A 233 11.92 -0.44 1.17
CA GLY A 233 11.71 -1.52 0.21
C GLY A 233 10.31 -1.58 -0.38
N TYR A 234 9.99 -2.73 -0.91
CA TYR A 234 8.71 -3.05 -1.52
C TYR A 234 8.39 -4.53 -1.34
N ARG A 235 7.15 -4.91 -1.63
CA ARG A 235 6.71 -6.32 -1.61
C ARG A 235 6.50 -6.82 -3.03
N LEU A 236 6.99 -8.03 -3.28
CA LEU A 236 6.67 -8.84 -4.43
C LEU A 236 5.63 -9.88 -4.02
N VAL A 237 4.56 -10.02 -4.81
CA VAL A 237 3.54 -11.06 -4.65
C VAL A 237 3.46 -11.84 -5.96
N GLU A 238 3.52 -13.17 -5.88
CA GLU A 238 3.36 -14.09 -6.99
C GLU A 238 2.14 -14.95 -6.73
N LEU A 239 1.15 -14.86 -7.63
CA LEU A 239 -0.12 -15.57 -7.55
C LEU A 239 -0.15 -16.67 -8.60
N HIS A 240 -0.55 -17.89 -8.23
CA HIS A 240 -0.53 -19.06 -9.08
C HIS A 240 -1.95 -19.51 -9.50
N ASP A 241 -2.06 -20.19 -10.63
CA ASP A 241 -3.35 -20.64 -11.21
C ASP A 241 -4.12 -21.59 -10.28
N ASP A 242 -3.44 -22.27 -9.37
CA ASP A 242 -4.03 -23.18 -8.39
C ASP A 242 -4.59 -22.48 -7.14
N GLY A 243 -4.55 -21.14 -7.12
CA GLY A 243 -5.00 -20.33 -5.97
C GLY A 243 -4.00 -20.26 -4.82
N THR A 244 -2.78 -20.78 -5.00
CA THR A 244 -1.67 -20.56 -4.07
C THR A 244 -0.94 -19.27 -4.40
N PHE A 245 -0.17 -18.75 -3.45
CA PHE A 245 0.62 -17.54 -3.65
C PHE A 245 1.93 -17.58 -2.85
N GLN A 246 2.88 -16.76 -3.28
CA GLN A 246 4.10 -16.47 -2.56
C GLN A 246 4.26 -14.96 -2.41
N THR A 247 4.82 -14.53 -1.29
CA THR A 247 5.09 -13.11 -1.08
C THR A 247 6.38 -12.91 -0.31
N ARG A 248 7.12 -11.87 -0.66
CA ARG A 248 8.36 -11.50 0.03
C ARG A 248 8.60 -10.00 -0.05
N VAL A 249 9.26 -9.47 0.95
CA VAL A 249 9.78 -8.10 0.95
C VAL A 249 11.15 -8.09 0.26
N VAL A 250 11.39 -7.07 -0.53
CA VAL A 250 12.68 -6.75 -1.11
C VAL A 250 13.13 -5.41 -0.53
N ARG A 251 14.18 -5.42 0.27
CA ARG A 251 14.78 -4.20 0.84
C ARG A 251 15.93 -3.74 -0.03
N LEU A 252 16.01 -2.43 -0.24
CA LEU A 252 17.11 -1.83 -0.99
C LEU A 252 18.34 -1.69 -0.08
N PRO A 253 19.56 -1.95 -0.61
CA PRO A 253 20.75 -1.73 0.19
C PRO A 253 20.91 -0.24 0.53
N LEU A 254 21.29 0.05 1.77
CA LEU A 254 21.73 1.39 2.16
C LEU A 254 22.88 1.79 1.24
N ARG A 255 22.69 2.85 0.44
CA ARG A 255 23.80 3.41 -0.33
C ARG A 255 24.74 4.08 0.67
N THR A 256 25.94 3.54 0.79
CA THR A 256 27.06 4.28 1.37
C THR A 256 27.30 5.46 0.44
N VAL A 257 26.86 6.65 0.81
CA VAL A 257 27.23 7.88 0.10
C VAL A 257 28.71 8.07 0.37
N CYS A 258 29.56 7.66 -0.57
CA CYS A 258 30.96 8.10 -0.58
C CYS A 258 30.95 9.61 -0.86
N VAL A 259 30.99 10.41 0.20
CA VAL A 259 31.29 11.83 0.07
C VAL A 259 32.74 11.91 -0.43
N PRO A 260 33.02 12.47 -1.63
CA PRO A 260 34.40 12.69 -2.04
C PRO A 260 35.03 13.62 -1.02
N LEU A 261 36.11 13.18 -0.38
CA LEU A 261 36.96 14.07 0.39
C LEU A 261 37.43 15.16 -0.57
N ALA A 262 37.10 16.41 -0.25
CA ALA A 262 37.67 17.55 -0.98
C ALA A 262 39.21 17.44 -0.97
N PRO A 263 39.86 17.64 -2.10
CA PRO A 263 41.33 17.66 -2.12
C PRO A 263 41.83 18.78 -1.21
N ALA A 264 42.87 18.46 -0.39
CA ALA A 264 43.53 19.36 0.52
C ALA A 264 44.28 20.49 -0.22
#